data_e9e28cb0817a8906f518c615d4f68856
#
_entry.id   e9e28cb0817a8906f518c615d4f68856
#
_cell.length_a   1.000
_cell.length_b   1.000
_cell.length_c   1.000
_cell.angle_alpha   90.00
_cell.angle_beta   90.00
_cell.angle_gamma   90.00
#
_symmetry.space_group_name_H-M   'P 1'
#
loop_
_entity.id
_entity.type
_entity.pdbx_description
1 polymer ?
#
loop_
_entity_poly.entity_id
_entity_poly.type
_entity_poly.pdbx_seq_one_letter_code
_entity_poly.pdbx_strand_id
1 'polypeptide(L)'
;NGSTSQTPCDAGTYNPNSSSNSSTDCLTTPAGNYSGAGAASPTQCSPGTWQNQTGQSSCIDADPGHYASGYGNTNETPCGLGTWTDQTGQTACTPASPGHYVDTNGSTTQTPCGLGTYNPNSGSSDPADCVQASPGYYVDQEGQSSQTPCSAGSYNNITGSTTSSDCIDAQPGYYVTYPGSTLQSPCQLGEFQPSPGQTSCIDA
;
A
#
# COMPACT_ATOMS: atom_id res chain seq x y z
N ASN A 1 -55.29 37.72 6.78
CA ASN A 1 -53.88 38.11 6.89
C ASN A 1 -53.06 36.84 6.67
N GLY A 2 -52.72 36.52 5.40
CA GLY A 2 -51.82 35.41 5.09
C GLY A 2 -50.39 35.75 5.53
N SER A 3 -49.78 34.92 6.34
CA SER A 3 -48.34 35.03 6.63
C SER A 3 -47.56 34.88 5.31
N THR A 4 -46.75 35.87 5.00
CA THR A 4 -45.91 35.88 3.79
C THR A 4 -44.49 35.30 4.07
N SER A 5 -44.25 34.79 5.27
CA SER A 5 -42.95 34.17 5.63
C SER A 5 -43.08 32.60 5.55
N GLN A 6 -42.32 32.03 4.69
CA GLN A 6 -42.09 30.56 4.68
C GLN A 6 -41.22 30.17 5.88
N THR A 7 -41.61 29.11 6.58
CA THR A 7 -40.74 28.51 7.59
C THR A 7 -39.83 27.50 6.89
N PRO A 8 -38.49 27.72 6.88
CA PRO A 8 -37.55 26.79 6.26
C PRO A 8 -37.57 25.45 7.00
N CYS A 9 -37.35 24.35 6.30
CA CYS A 9 -37.11 23.05 6.92
C CYS A 9 -35.85 23.06 7.73
N ASP A 10 -35.84 22.39 8.86
CA ASP A 10 -34.64 22.19 9.67
C ASP A 10 -33.61 21.36 8.92
N ALA A 11 -32.33 21.53 9.31
CA ALA A 11 -31.24 20.69 8.79
C ALA A 11 -31.55 19.19 9.01
N GLY A 12 -31.23 18.36 8.03
CA GLY A 12 -31.63 16.95 7.98
C GLY A 12 -33.00 16.68 7.34
N THR A 13 -33.72 17.74 6.93
CA THR A 13 -35.01 17.65 6.21
C THR A 13 -34.99 18.57 4.99
N TYR A 14 -35.88 18.29 4.03
CA TYR A 14 -36.02 19.08 2.81
C TYR A 14 -37.51 19.19 2.37
N ASN A 15 -37.81 20.19 1.55
CA ASN A 15 -39.14 20.32 0.97
C ASN A 15 -39.05 20.72 -0.51
N PRO A 16 -39.48 19.85 -1.45
CA PRO A 16 -39.44 20.15 -2.88
C PRO A 16 -40.51 21.15 -3.33
N ASN A 17 -41.49 21.47 -2.45
CA ASN A 17 -42.62 22.33 -2.79
C ASN A 17 -42.35 23.79 -2.34
N SER A 18 -42.31 24.71 -3.28
CA SER A 18 -42.07 26.14 -3.02
C SER A 18 -43.23 26.89 -2.37
N SER A 19 -44.40 26.26 -2.30
CA SER A 19 -45.65 26.89 -1.77
C SER A 19 -46.05 26.37 -0.39
N SER A 20 -45.17 25.60 0.25
CA SER A 20 -45.43 24.99 1.55
C SER A 20 -45.22 26.00 2.69
N ASN A 21 -46.13 26.05 3.65
CA ASN A 21 -46.07 26.92 4.82
C ASN A 21 -46.22 26.16 6.15
N SER A 22 -46.06 24.84 6.12
CA SER A 22 -46.11 23.98 7.30
C SER A 22 -44.79 23.20 7.47
N SER A 23 -44.29 23.11 8.69
CA SER A 23 -43.13 22.24 9.04
C SER A 23 -43.43 20.75 8.85
N THR A 24 -44.72 20.36 8.79
CA THR A 24 -45.15 18.96 8.54
C THR A 24 -44.93 18.53 7.09
N ASP A 25 -44.64 19.48 6.18
CA ASP A 25 -44.38 19.20 4.77
C ASP A 25 -42.88 18.90 4.52
N CYS A 26 -42.03 19.04 5.55
CA CYS A 26 -40.63 18.71 5.48
C CYS A 26 -40.41 17.20 5.50
N LEU A 27 -39.73 16.70 4.48
CA LEU A 27 -39.42 15.28 4.31
C LEU A 27 -38.03 14.97 4.94
N THR A 28 -37.92 13.84 5.60
CA THR A 28 -36.62 13.37 6.16
C THR A 28 -35.67 13.02 5.06
N THR A 29 -34.44 13.52 5.15
CA THR A 29 -33.32 13.19 4.23
C THR A 29 -33.05 11.68 4.25
N PRO A 30 -33.03 10.99 3.11
CA PRO A 30 -32.72 9.56 3.07
C PRO A 30 -31.20 9.31 3.32
N ALA A 31 -30.85 8.11 3.76
CA ALA A 31 -29.47 7.66 3.90
C ALA A 31 -28.70 7.85 2.57
N GLY A 32 -27.38 8.02 2.65
CA GLY A 32 -26.53 8.38 1.50
C GLY A 32 -26.60 9.84 1.09
N ASN A 33 -27.44 10.66 1.80
CA ASN A 33 -27.63 12.08 1.50
C ASN A 33 -27.61 12.92 2.77
N TYR A 34 -27.48 14.23 2.59
CA TYR A 34 -27.64 15.23 3.62
C TYR A 34 -28.50 16.40 3.13
N SER A 35 -29.06 17.16 4.05
CA SER A 35 -29.81 18.39 3.74
C SER A 35 -29.46 19.48 4.76
N GLY A 36 -29.03 20.62 4.28
CA GLY A 36 -28.91 21.84 5.09
C GLY A 36 -30.27 22.45 5.41
N ALA A 37 -30.33 23.42 6.32
CA ALA A 37 -31.58 24.14 6.63
C ALA A 37 -32.12 24.82 5.38
N GLY A 38 -33.44 24.67 5.15
CA GLY A 38 -34.15 25.25 4.00
C GLY A 38 -33.88 24.56 2.67
N ALA A 39 -33.33 23.34 2.67
CA ALA A 39 -33.03 22.59 1.46
C ALA A 39 -34.33 22.26 0.69
N ALA A 40 -34.33 22.43 -0.64
CA ALA A 40 -35.41 22.02 -1.54
C ALA A 40 -35.26 20.55 -1.97
N SER A 41 -34.07 19.98 -1.89
CA SER A 41 -33.76 18.59 -2.22
C SER A 41 -32.58 18.09 -1.39
N PRO A 42 -32.49 16.77 -1.16
CA PRO A 42 -31.30 16.20 -0.52
C PRO A 42 -30.11 16.26 -1.46
N THR A 43 -28.90 16.38 -0.89
CA THR A 43 -27.64 16.35 -1.58
C THR A 43 -26.97 15.02 -1.29
N GLN A 44 -26.50 14.31 -2.32
CA GLN A 44 -25.79 13.05 -2.16
C GLN A 44 -24.44 13.25 -1.48
N CYS A 45 -24.06 12.32 -0.62
CA CYS A 45 -22.69 12.26 -0.10
C CYS A 45 -21.69 12.18 -1.26
N SER A 46 -20.67 13.00 -1.22
CA SER A 46 -19.58 13.01 -2.21
C SER A 46 -18.72 11.75 -2.10
N PRO A 47 -17.95 11.41 -3.16
CA PRO A 47 -16.93 10.38 -3.05
C PRO A 47 -15.98 10.64 -1.87
N GLY A 48 -15.60 9.59 -1.17
CA GLY A 48 -14.85 9.65 0.08
C GLY A 48 -15.74 9.79 1.33
N THR A 49 -17.04 10.06 1.19
CA THR A 49 -17.96 10.25 2.31
C THR A 49 -19.19 9.33 2.22
N TRP A 50 -19.81 9.07 3.36
CA TRP A 50 -20.97 8.19 3.47
C TRP A 50 -21.94 8.64 4.57
N GLN A 51 -23.18 8.10 4.57
CA GLN A 51 -24.14 8.35 5.62
C GLN A 51 -25.19 7.23 5.69
N ASN A 52 -25.18 6.45 6.77
CA ASN A 52 -26.10 5.33 6.96
C ASN A 52 -27.42 5.70 7.64
N GLN A 53 -27.51 6.89 8.21
CA GLN A 53 -28.72 7.34 8.91
C GLN A 53 -29.52 8.29 8.05
N THR A 54 -30.85 8.31 8.26
CA THR A 54 -31.74 9.30 7.68
C THR A 54 -31.74 10.59 8.53
N GLY A 55 -32.17 11.71 7.95
CA GLY A 55 -32.33 12.96 8.68
C GLY A 55 -31.04 13.66 9.00
N GLN A 56 -29.97 13.41 8.25
CA GLN A 56 -28.64 13.98 8.52
C GLN A 56 -28.39 15.28 7.75
N SER A 57 -27.65 16.20 8.37
CA SER A 57 -27.26 17.49 7.79
C SER A 57 -25.85 17.49 7.19
N SER A 58 -25.11 16.40 7.31
CA SER A 58 -23.76 16.20 6.75
C SER A 58 -23.48 14.74 6.49
N CYS A 59 -22.49 14.47 5.65
CA CYS A 59 -21.90 13.15 5.48
C CYS A 59 -20.68 12.98 6.37
N ILE A 60 -20.24 11.73 6.55
CA ILE A 60 -19.10 11.32 7.37
C ILE A 60 -17.99 10.89 6.40
N ASP A 61 -16.75 11.30 6.64
CA ASP A 61 -15.60 10.81 5.89
C ASP A 61 -15.38 9.33 6.13
N ALA A 62 -15.00 8.58 5.11
CA ALA A 62 -14.56 7.20 5.28
C ALA A 62 -13.36 7.14 6.24
N ASP A 63 -13.35 6.18 7.16
CA ASP A 63 -12.30 6.00 8.16
C ASP A 63 -10.99 5.48 7.52
N PRO A 64 -9.83 5.66 8.18
CA PRO A 64 -8.61 4.98 7.76
C PRO A 64 -8.84 3.46 7.62
N GLY A 65 -8.24 2.86 6.60
CA GLY A 65 -8.49 1.47 6.24
C GLY A 65 -9.76 1.23 5.41
N HIS A 66 -10.55 2.29 5.14
CA HIS A 66 -11.82 2.23 4.39
C HIS A 66 -11.86 3.27 3.28
N TYR A 67 -12.78 3.09 2.35
CA TYR A 67 -13.06 4.03 1.28
C TYR A 67 -14.55 4.09 0.97
N ALA A 68 -14.98 5.18 0.34
CA ALA A 68 -16.34 5.35 -0.18
C ALA A 68 -16.27 5.83 -1.63
N SER A 69 -16.49 4.93 -2.59
CA SER A 69 -16.41 5.24 -4.02
C SER A 69 -17.75 5.78 -4.51
N GLY A 70 -17.71 6.82 -5.36
CA GLY A 70 -18.93 7.38 -5.97
C GLY A 70 -19.75 8.27 -5.03
N TYR A 71 -20.98 8.56 -5.44
CA TYR A 71 -21.90 9.44 -4.73
C TYR A 71 -22.99 8.64 -4.01
N GLY A 72 -23.53 9.21 -2.92
CA GLY A 72 -24.68 8.65 -2.22
C GLY A 72 -24.38 7.37 -1.45
N ASN A 73 -23.15 7.18 -1.01
CA ASN A 73 -22.77 6.00 -0.25
C ASN A 73 -23.51 5.96 1.11
N THR A 74 -24.05 4.81 1.42
CA THR A 74 -24.69 4.54 2.72
C THR A 74 -23.74 3.84 3.70
N ASN A 75 -22.62 3.32 3.21
CA ASN A 75 -21.57 2.65 4.00
C ASN A 75 -20.21 2.95 3.40
N GLU A 76 -19.18 2.87 4.21
CA GLU A 76 -17.81 2.74 3.75
C GLU A 76 -17.46 1.27 3.48
N THR A 77 -16.41 1.04 2.69
CA THR A 77 -15.92 -0.29 2.31
C THR A 77 -14.51 -0.46 2.83
N PRO A 78 -14.20 -1.55 3.56
CA PRO A 78 -12.82 -1.81 4.00
C PRO A 78 -11.90 -2.06 2.81
N CYS A 79 -10.66 -1.60 2.89
CA CYS A 79 -9.61 -1.96 1.95
C CYS A 79 -9.45 -3.47 1.90
N GLY A 80 -9.36 -4.02 0.68
CA GLY A 80 -9.12 -5.46 0.48
C GLY A 80 -7.66 -5.83 0.71
N LEU A 81 -7.38 -7.13 0.73
CA LEU A 81 -6.02 -7.67 0.80
C LEU A 81 -5.13 -7.03 -0.28
N GLY A 82 -3.88 -6.81 0.03
CA GLY A 82 -2.93 -6.15 -0.86
C GLY A 82 -3.11 -4.63 -0.97
N THR A 83 -4.08 -4.03 -0.25
CA THR A 83 -4.36 -2.59 -0.28
C THR A 83 -4.57 -2.01 1.10
N TRP A 84 -4.28 -0.71 1.27
CA TRP A 84 -4.37 -0.02 2.55
C TRP A 84 -4.63 1.48 2.37
N THR A 85 -5.00 2.16 3.44
CA THR A 85 -4.97 3.63 3.54
C THR A 85 -4.92 4.09 4.98
N ASP A 86 -4.07 5.06 5.29
CA ASP A 86 -3.97 5.72 6.60
C ASP A 86 -4.75 7.03 6.68
N GLN A 87 -5.37 7.45 5.57
CA GLN A 87 -6.10 8.70 5.46
C GLN A 87 -7.61 8.49 5.52
N THR A 88 -8.32 9.49 6.07
CA THR A 88 -9.79 9.56 6.00
C THR A 88 -10.27 10.06 4.64
N GLY A 89 -11.53 9.84 4.33
CA GLY A 89 -12.17 10.42 3.16
C GLY A 89 -11.70 9.86 1.82
N GLN A 90 -11.14 8.65 1.81
CA GLN A 90 -10.60 8.05 0.60
C GLN A 90 -11.70 7.49 -0.31
N THR A 91 -11.46 7.60 -1.61
CA THR A 91 -12.35 7.05 -2.66
C THR A 91 -11.91 5.68 -3.16
N ALA A 92 -10.69 5.28 -2.84
CA ALA A 92 -10.07 3.99 -3.15
C ALA A 92 -8.90 3.76 -2.20
N CYS A 93 -8.50 2.50 -2.04
CA CYS A 93 -7.31 2.12 -1.27
C CYS A 93 -6.07 2.10 -2.16
N THR A 94 -4.90 2.32 -1.54
CA THR A 94 -3.58 2.29 -2.17
C THR A 94 -3.04 0.86 -2.17
N PRO A 95 -2.54 0.32 -3.29
CA PRO A 95 -1.86 -0.97 -3.30
C PRO A 95 -0.61 -0.96 -2.41
N ALA A 96 -0.31 -2.08 -1.77
CA ALA A 96 0.97 -2.28 -1.09
C ALA A 96 2.13 -1.95 -2.03
N SER A 97 3.12 -1.22 -1.53
CA SER A 97 4.32 -0.88 -2.29
C SER A 97 5.21 -2.10 -2.52
N PRO A 98 6.03 -2.14 -3.58
CA PRO A 98 7.08 -3.15 -3.68
C PRO A 98 7.91 -3.21 -2.39
N GLY A 99 8.30 -4.40 -1.99
CA GLY A 99 8.93 -4.64 -0.69
C GLY A 99 7.98 -4.88 0.47
N HIS A 100 6.67 -4.73 0.26
CA HIS A 100 5.64 -4.83 1.31
C HIS A 100 4.47 -5.74 0.88
N TYR A 101 3.64 -6.10 1.87
CA TYR A 101 2.37 -6.81 1.67
C TYR A 101 1.32 -6.31 2.66
N VAL A 102 0.05 -6.62 2.39
CA VAL A 102 -1.09 -6.36 3.28
C VAL A 102 -2.00 -7.60 3.30
N ASP A 103 -1.97 -8.34 4.38
CA ASP A 103 -2.65 -9.63 4.56
C ASP A 103 -3.97 -9.55 5.34
N THR A 104 -4.42 -8.34 5.68
CA THR A 104 -5.65 -8.12 6.43
C THR A 104 -6.51 -7.05 5.76
N ASN A 105 -7.84 -7.27 5.78
CA ASN A 105 -8.79 -6.27 5.28
C ASN A 105 -8.87 -5.07 6.23
N GLY A 106 -9.12 -3.89 5.69
CA GLY A 106 -9.26 -2.65 6.46
C GLY A 106 -7.94 -2.15 7.05
N SER A 107 -6.81 -2.53 6.46
CA SER A 107 -5.50 -2.13 6.94
C SER A 107 -5.23 -0.64 6.75
N THR A 108 -4.63 -0.03 7.78
CA THR A 108 -4.13 1.35 7.76
C THR A 108 -2.63 1.44 7.49
N THR A 109 -1.94 0.29 7.39
CA THR A 109 -0.48 0.19 7.16
C THR A 109 -0.18 -0.99 6.26
N GLN A 110 1.00 -1.00 5.68
CA GLN A 110 1.57 -2.14 4.96
C GLN A 110 2.73 -2.74 5.77
N THR A 111 2.94 -4.05 5.64
CA THR A 111 4.00 -4.79 6.36
C THR A 111 5.21 -4.97 5.44
N PRO A 112 6.43 -4.57 5.85
CA PRO A 112 7.64 -4.77 5.06
C PRO A 112 8.05 -6.25 5.02
N CYS A 113 8.63 -6.69 3.91
CA CYS A 113 9.38 -7.94 3.85
C CYS A 113 10.58 -7.88 4.79
N GLY A 114 10.86 -8.96 5.51
CA GLY A 114 11.98 -9.03 6.45
C GLY A 114 13.35 -9.16 5.78
N LEU A 115 14.41 -9.06 6.59
CA LEU A 115 15.79 -9.25 6.14
C LEU A 115 15.96 -10.57 5.38
N GLY A 116 16.80 -10.58 4.37
CA GLY A 116 17.04 -11.74 3.52
C GLY A 116 15.93 -12.02 2.52
N THR A 117 14.87 -11.19 2.48
CA THR A 117 13.74 -11.32 1.56
C THR A 117 13.44 -10.01 0.85
N TYR A 118 12.86 -10.07 -0.33
CA TYR A 118 12.43 -8.92 -1.12
C TYR A 118 11.14 -9.22 -1.86
N ASN A 119 10.43 -8.18 -2.30
CA ASN A 119 9.23 -8.33 -3.11
C ASN A 119 9.20 -7.28 -4.23
N PRO A 120 9.34 -7.65 -5.51
CA PRO A 120 9.33 -6.71 -6.62
C PRO A 120 7.93 -6.22 -6.99
N ASN A 121 6.87 -6.87 -6.49
CA ASN A 121 5.51 -6.62 -6.90
C ASN A 121 4.81 -5.61 -5.98
N SER A 122 3.89 -4.83 -6.53
CA SER A 122 2.94 -4.01 -5.77
C SER A 122 1.65 -4.79 -5.55
N GLY A 123 0.89 -4.39 -4.52
CA GLY A 123 -0.41 -5.00 -4.22
C GLY A 123 -0.34 -6.42 -3.66
N SER A 124 0.80 -6.82 -3.15
CA SER A 124 1.01 -8.13 -2.54
C SER A 124 0.18 -8.30 -1.27
N SER A 125 -0.40 -9.48 -1.12
CA SER A 125 -1.40 -9.79 -0.09
C SER A 125 -1.02 -10.92 0.86
N ASP A 126 0.15 -11.53 0.67
CA ASP A 126 0.59 -12.69 1.44
C ASP A 126 2.07 -12.50 1.87
N PRO A 127 2.45 -12.85 3.12
CA PRO A 127 3.85 -12.93 3.53
C PRO A 127 4.72 -13.78 2.60
N ALA A 128 4.15 -14.80 1.94
CA ALA A 128 4.84 -15.65 0.98
C ALA A 128 5.25 -14.92 -0.32
N ASP A 129 4.71 -13.73 -0.58
CA ASP A 129 5.13 -12.87 -1.70
C ASP A 129 6.54 -12.27 -1.46
N CYS A 130 7.04 -12.33 -0.23
CA CYS A 130 8.42 -11.99 0.13
C CYS A 130 9.34 -13.14 -0.21
N VAL A 131 10.03 -13.07 -1.35
CA VAL A 131 10.95 -14.13 -1.83
C VAL A 131 12.32 -13.99 -1.19
N GLN A 132 12.95 -15.10 -0.86
CA GLN A 132 14.31 -15.13 -0.32
C GLN A 132 15.34 -14.62 -1.34
N ALA A 133 16.35 -13.91 -0.86
CA ALA A 133 17.51 -13.56 -1.67
C ALA A 133 18.11 -14.82 -2.31
N SER A 134 18.38 -14.78 -3.61
CA SER A 134 18.99 -15.86 -4.37
C SER A 134 20.46 -16.05 -3.98
N PRO A 135 21.04 -17.24 -4.19
CA PRO A 135 22.50 -17.39 -4.09
C PRO A 135 23.20 -16.34 -4.96
N GLY A 136 24.29 -15.77 -4.46
CA GLY A 136 25.01 -14.64 -5.06
C GLY A 136 24.53 -13.27 -4.61
N TYR A 137 23.43 -13.20 -3.84
CA TYR A 137 22.78 -11.94 -3.42
C TYR A 137 22.49 -11.94 -1.91
N TYR A 138 22.20 -10.75 -1.39
CA TYR A 138 21.74 -10.53 -0.02
C TYR A 138 20.69 -9.41 0.03
N VAL A 139 19.95 -9.34 1.13
CA VAL A 139 19.00 -8.24 1.44
C VAL A 139 19.19 -7.85 2.90
N ASP A 140 19.82 -6.69 3.13
CA ASP A 140 20.26 -6.21 4.43
C ASP A 140 19.35 -5.17 5.08
N GLN A 141 18.21 -4.86 4.44
CA GLN A 141 17.19 -3.95 4.96
C GLN A 141 15.79 -4.54 4.74
N GLU A 142 14.89 -4.24 5.65
CA GLU A 142 13.48 -4.59 5.49
C GLU A 142 12.82 -3.73 4.41
N GLY A 143 11.75 -4.26 3.81
CA GLY A 143 10.95 -3.53 2.82
C GLY A 143 11.62 -3.36 1.45
N GLN A 144 12.64 -4.15 1.14
CA GLN A 144 13.33 -4.07 -0.14
C GLN A 144 12.52 -4.68 -1.29
N SER A 145 12.52 -3.98 -2.42
CA SER A 145 11.89 -4.45 -3.67
C SER A 145 12.84 -5.28 -4.56
N SER A 146 14.13 -5.35 -4.22
CA SER A 146 15.16 -6.07 -4.97
C SER A 146 16.25 -6.56 -4.04
N GLN A 147 17.01 -7.54 -4.49
CA GLN A 147 18.19 -8.08 -3.81
C GLN A 147 19.45 -7.41 -4.33
N THR A 148 20.51 -7.37 -3.49
CA THR A 148 21.83 -6.77 -3.79
C THR A 148 22.82 -7.88 -4.14
N PRO A 149 23.55 -7.82 -5.27
CA PRO A 149 24.54 -8.83 -5.61
C PRO A 149 25.80 -8.71 -4.75
N CYS A 150 26.43 -9.83 -4.42
CA CYS A 150 27.81 -9.85 -3.95
C CYS A 150 28.73 -9.21 -4.99
N SER A 151 29.71 -8.46 -4.56
CA SER A 151 30.66 -7.79 -5.46
C SER A 151 31.53 -8.81 -6.21
N ALA A 152 32.05 -8.42 -7.36
CA ALA A 152 33.10 -9.18 -8.03
C ALA A 152 34.28 -9.40 -7.06
N GLY A 153 34.91 -10.56 -7.13
CA GLY A 153 35.91 -11.02 -6.16
C GLY A 153 35.30 -11.83 -5.00
N SER A 154 33.99 -11.81 -4.83
CA SER A 154 33.28 -12.58 -3.80
C SER A 154 32.11 -13.40 -4.37
N TYR A 155 31.69 -14.41 -3.65
CA TYR A 155 30.58 -15.29 -4.02
C TYR A 155 29.72 -15.62 -2.79
N ASN A 156 28.50 -16.08 -3.03
CA ASN A 156 27.60 -16.57 -2.00
C ASN A 156 26.75 -17.71 -2.53
N ASN A 157 26.77 -18.88 -1.90
CA ASN A 157 26.01 -20.05 -2.32
C ASN A 157 24.75 -20.31 -1.46
N ILE A 158 24.41 -19.37 -0.58
CA ILE A 158 23.30 -19.49 0.37
C ILE A 158 22.11 -18.65 -0.11
N THR A 159 20.89 -19.15 0.10
CA THR A 159 19.64 -18.37 -0.08
C THR A 159 19.29 -17.59 1.18
N GLY A 160 18.59 -16.47 1.02
CA GLY A 160 18.07 -15.69 2.16
C GLY A 160 19.16 -14.98 2.96
N SER A 161 20.31 -14.69 2.36
CA SER A 161 21.40 -13.94 3.00
C SER A 161 20.94 -12.53 3.39
N THR A 162 21.31 -12.12 4.62
CA THR A 162 20.84 -10.89 5.25
C THR A 162 21.87 -9.79 5.34
N THR A 163 23.11 -10.04 4.92
CA THR A 163 24.22 -9.09 5.08
C THR A 163 25.28 -9.28 4.00
N SER A 164 26.00 -8.21 3.67
CA SER A 164 27.16 -8.28 2.78
C SER A 164 28.29 -9.19 3.30
N SER A 165 28.32 -9.47 4.60
CA SER A 165 29.28 -10.41 5.19
C SER A 165 29.05 -11.87 4.79
N ASP A 166 27.87 -12.19 4.25
CA ASP A 166 27.56 -13.52 3.70
C ASP A 166 28.25 -13.74 2.33
N CYS A 167 28.77 -12.68 1.71
CA CYS A 167 29.58 -12.75 0.51
C CYS A 167 31.03 -13.14 0.89
N ILE A 168 31.46 -14.30 0.45
CA ILE A 168 32.75 -14.90 0.78
C ILE A 168 33.78 -14.49 -0.29
N ASP A 169 34.90 -13.92 0.10
CA ASP A 169 35.99 -13.60 -0.81
C ASP A 169 36.53 -14.86 -1.49
N ALA A 170 36.84 -14.76 -2.78
CA ALA A 170 37.59 -15.81 -3.49
C ALA A 170 38.88 -16.12 -2.77
N GLN A 171 39.19 -17.41 -2.57
CA GLN A 171 40.38 -17.86 -1.89
C GLN A 171 41.63 -17.71 -2.79
N PRO A 172 42.83 -17.65 -2.22
CA PRO A 172 44.07 -17.74 -3.01
C PRO A 172 44.05 -18.94 -3.95
N GLY A 173 44.45 -18.76 -5.21
CA GLY A 173 44.34 -19.74 -6.29
C GLY A 173 42.98 -19.74 -7.01
N TYR A 174 42.05 -18.86 -6.60
CA TYR A 174 40.72 -18.71 -7.19
C TYR A 174 40.42 -17.24 -7.48
N TYR A 175 39.38 -17.03 -8.30
CA TYR A 175 38.85 -15.71 -8.64
C TYR A 175 37.33 -15.74 -8.85
N VAL A 176 36.69 -14.57 -8.81
CA VAL A 176 35.30 -14.37 -9.12
C VAL A 176 35.13 -13.12 -10.00
N THR A 177 34.85 -13.30 -11.28
CA THR A 177 34.83 -12.22 -12.27
C THR A 177 33.59 -11.32 -12.15
N TYR A 178 32.42 -11.89 -11.89
CA TYR A 178 31.16 -11.18 -11.99
C TYR A 178 30.44 -11.03 -10.63
N PRO A 179 29.79 -9.86 -10.42
CA PRO A 179 28.90 -9.72 -9.27
C PRO A 179 27.77 -10.77 -9.30
N GLY A 180 27.27 -11.13 -8.13
CA GLY A 180 26.17 -12.10 -8.02
C GLY A 180 26.58 -13.55 -8.27
N SER A 181 27.87 -13.84 -8.24
CA SER A 181 28.38 -15.20 -8.43
C SER A 181 28.07 -16.10 -7.24
N THR A 182 27.80 -17.37 -7.52
CA THR A 182 27.51 -18.38 -6.51
C THR A 182 28.70 -19.27 -6.16
N LEU A 183 29.76 -19.24 -6.96
CA LEU A 183 30.98 -20.05 -6.83
C LEU A 183 32.19 -19.24 -7.27
N GLN A 184 33.36 -19.63 -6.75
CA GLN A 184 34.68 -19.15 -7.24
C GLN A 184 35.22 -20.10 -8.31
N SER A 185 36.04 -19.58 -9.24
CA SER A 185 36.71 -20.32 -10.32
C SER A 185 38.20 -20.51 -10.00
N PRO A 186 38.80 -21.71 -10.19
CA PRO A 186 40.23 -21.92 -9.99
C PRO A 186 41.03 -21.25 -11.12
N CYS A 187 42.25 -20.79 -10.81
CA CYS A 187 43.23 -20.39 -11.80
C CYS A 187 43.63 -21.57 -12.68
N GLN A 188 43.94 -21.32 -13.96
CA GLN A 188 44.33 -22.32 -14.92
C GLN A 188 45.85 -22.62 -14.80
N LEU A 189 46.29 -23.66 -15.51
CA LEU A 189 47.69 -23.98 -15.56
C LEU A 189 48.51 -22.84 -16.20
N GLY A 190 49.54 -22.38 -15.51
CA GLY A 190 50.35 -21.22 -15.92
C GLY A 190 49.83 -19.90 -15.35
N GLU A 191 48.78 -19.92 -14.51
CA GLU A 191 48.21 -18.77 -13.81
C GLU A 191 48.30 -18.99 -12.28
N PHE A 192 48.33 -17.88 -11.53
CA PHE A 192 48.23 -17.91 -10.07
C PHE A 192 47.49 -16.70 -9.51
N GLN A 193 47.01 -16.82 -8.27
CA GLN A 193 46.46 -15.71 -7.53
C GLN A 193 46.78 -15.84 -6.05
N PRO A 194 47.73 -15.02 -5.52
CA PRO A 194 48.16 -15.15 -4.13
C PRO A 194 47.20 -14.46 -3.12
N SER A 195 46.35 -13.54 -3.59
CA SER A 195 45.48 -12.72 -2.73
C SER A 195 44.06 -13.15 -2.79
N PRO A 196 43.28 -13.09 -1.68
CA PRO A 196 41.85 -13.33 -1.70
C PRO A 196 41.07 -12.19 -2.39
N GLY A 197 39.79 -12.42 -2.72
CA GLY A 197 38.88 -11.40 -3.22
C GLY A 197 39.19 -10.90 -4.62
N GLN A 198 39.88 -11.67 -5.45
CA GLN A 198 40.30 -11.22 -6.77
C GLN A 198 39.32 -11.61 -7.89
N THR A 199 39.34 -10.82 -8.95
CA THR A 199 38.43 -10.96 -10.10
C THR A 199 39.03 -11.69 -11.29
N SER A 200 40.35 -11.94 -11.26
CA SER A 200 41.10 -12.67 -12.29
C SER A 200 42.36 -13.29 -11.71
N CYS A 201 42.92 -14.25 -12.40
CA CYS A 201 44.28 -14.75 -12.14
C CYS A 201 45.32 -13.95 -12.95
N ILE A 202 46.62 -14.07 -12.59
CA ILE A 202 47.77 -13.45 -13.25
C ILE A 202 48.68 -14.56 -13.81
N ASP A 203 49.30 -14.29 -14.94
CA ASP A 203 50.24 -15.21 -15.58
C ASP A 203 51.46 -15.48 -14.66
N ALA A 204 51.97 -16.71 -14.67
CA ALA A 204 53.13 -17.14 -13.86
C ALA A 204 54.44 -16.70 -14.46
#